data_641c819c6ad5a10dfff8b2f334b68339
#
_entry.id   641c819c6ad5a10dfff8b2f334b68339
#
_cell.length_a   1.000
_cell.length_b   1.000
_cell.length_c   1.000
_cell.angle_alpha   90.00
_cell.angle_beta   90.00
_cell.angle_gamma   90.00
#
_symmetry.space_group_name_H-M   'P 1'
#
loop_
_entity.id
_entity.type
_entity.pdbx_description
1 polymer ?
#
loop_
_entity_poly.entity_id
_entity_poly.type
_entity_poly.pdbx_seq_one_letter_code
_entity_poly.pdbx_strand_id
1 'polypeptide(L)'
;MTNPPQAGSSRRTALKRIAATAAAAATAPLIGTVDPARAADAAAQQIGAAAWETLIDGNSFASRAALESEWNYLYPWGSDHNGTARMYASSTDNNHCYLSPAGVLNLKATRITWNEGNSSKDPYLPIHYHSAAVHAKNQVLVSDRYPNWEIRGEFQAPSARGTWPAFWITGANSWPPESDILEYKGDNRNWFNTYDGAWENTLVAVSSPGSWHEYRIWMTKTSGTDVQIHYYLDGAWKGAHTGSNFVGKTMNIIINLQMEGASGSSGPAGDTYYKARNVYVGRTNNG
;
A
#
# COMPACT_ATOMS: atom_id res chain seq x y z
N MET A 1 36.14 24.46 -32.02
CA MET A 1 35.49 23.18 -32.31
C MET A 1 34.15 23.22 -31.66
N THR A 2 33.13 23.44 -32.44
CA THR A 2 31.75 23.72 -32.00
C THR A 2 30.90 22.47 -32.16
N ASN A 3 30.24 22.03 -31.10
CA ASN A 3 29.24 20.95 -31.15
C ASN A 3 27.93 21.46 -31.79
N PRO A 4 27.26 20.65 -32.62
CA PRO A 4 25.96 21.00 -33.20
C PRO A 4 24.80 20.69 -32.21
N PRO A 5 23.65 21.39 -32.39
CA PRO A 5 22.49 21.21 -31.51
C PRO A 5 21.66 19.98 -31.93
N GLN A 6 21.11 19.28 -30.93
CA GLN A 6 20.17 18.19 -31.14
C GLN A 6 18.77 18.70 -31.45
N ALA A 7 18.18 18.16 -32.52
CA ALA A 7 16.84 18.49 -32.97
C ALA A 7 15.75 17.75 -32.17
N GLY A 8 14.76 18.49 -31.71
CA GLY A 8 13.57 17.94 -31.10
C GLY A 8 12.64 17.32 -32.16
N SER A 9 12.18 16.09 -31.90
CA SER A 9 11.16 15.45 -32.74
C SER A 9 9.76 15.61 -32.12
N SER A 10 8.97 16.44 -32.74
CA SER A 10 7.52 16.58 -32.52
C SER A 10 6.79 15.40 -33.19
N ARG A 11 6.03 14.63 -32.44
CA ARG A 11 5.11 13.63 -32.98
C ARG A 11 3.70 14.19 -33.07
N ARG A 12 3.27 14.51 -34.27
CA ARG A 12 1.87 14.85 -34.59
C ARG A 12 1.03 13.59 -34.72
N THR A 13 -0.13 13.65 -34.09
CA THR A 13 -1.23 12.68 -34.07
C THR A 13 -1.80 12.49 -35.49
N ALA A 14 -1.92 11.25 -35.94
CA ALA A 14 -2.66 10.88 -37.12
C ALA A 14 -3.98 10.19 -36.72
N LEU A 15 -5.11 10.88 -36.92
CA LEU A 15 -6.44 10.28 -36.87
C LEU A 15 -6.66 9.41 -38.12
N LYS A 16 -6.93 8.12 -37.95
CA LYS A 16 -7.52 7.28 -38.99
C LYS A 16 -8.98 6.98 -38.65
N ARG A 17 -9.87 7.43 -39.53
CA ARG A 17 -11.28 7.04 -39.57
C ARG A 17 -11.39 5.57 -40.00
N ILE A 18 -12.16 4.77 -39.29
CA ILE A 18 -12.54 3.42 -39.73
C ILE A 18 -14.06 3.43 -39.97
N ALA A 19 -14.43 3.00 -41.13
CA ALA A 19 -15.81 2.91 -41.60
C ALA A 19 -16.54 1.72 -40.96
N ALA A 20 -17.82 1.92 -40.64
CA ALA A 20 -18.71 0.91 -40.14
C ALA A 20 -19.12 -0.07 -41.24
N THR A 21 -18.95 -1.36 -41.03
CA THR A 21 -19.63 -2.41 -41.75
C THR A 21 -20.53 -3.16 -40.78
N ALA A 22 -21.81 -3.18 -41.08
CA ALA A 22 -22.82 -3.96 -40.36
C ALA A 22 -22.64 -5.43 -40.66
N ALA A 23 -22.59 -6.27 -39.65
CA ALA A 23 -22.66 -7.71 -39.76
C ALA A 23 -23.70 -8.28 -38.78
N ALA A 24 -24.40 -9.28 -39.26
CA ALA A 24 -25.62 -9.88 -38.72
C ALA A 24 -25.53 -10.42 -37.30
N ALA A 25 -26.65 -10.31 -36.56
CA ALA A 25 -26.83 -10.83 -35.24
C ALA A 25 -26.83 -12.38 -35.21
N ALA A 26 -25.84 -12.96 -34.56
CA ALA A 26 -25.92 -14.30 -34.01
C ALA A 26 -26.25 -14.17 -32.53
N THR A 27 -27.39 -14.72 -32.10
CA THR A 27 -27.78 -14.80 -30.69
C THR A 27 -26.87 -15.82 -29.98
N ALA A 28 -25.81 -15.31 -29.33
CA ALA A 28 -25.09 -16.07 -28.32
C ALA A 28 -25.88 -16.05 -27.00
N PRO A 29 -25.90 -17.14 -26.21
CA PRO A 29 -26.53 -17.12 -24.89
C PRO A 29 -25.82 -16.07 -24.02
N LEU A 30 -26.63 -15.25 -23.32
CA LEU A 30 -26.18 -14.33 -22.29
C LEU A 30 -25.48 -15.15 -21.19
N ILE A 31 -24.19 -15.32 -21.28
CA ILE A 31 -23.36 -15.64 -20.13
C ILE A 31 -23.36 -14.34 -19.32
N GLY A 32 -24.18 -14.34 -18.25
CA GLY A 32 -24.25 -13.21 -17.34
C GLY A 32 -22.84 -12.90 -16.87
N THR A 33 -22.37 -11.70 -17.14
CA THR A 33 -21.13 -11.19 -16.57
C THR A 33 -21.33 -11.14 -15.07
N VAL A 34 -20.72 -12.08 -14.36
CA VAL A 34 -20.70 -12.03 -12.90
C VAL A 34 -19.96 -10.78 -12.50
N ASP A 35 -20.64 -9.89 -11.75
CA ASP A 35 -20.01 -8.70 -11.19
C ASP A 35 -18.74 -9.12 -10.44
N PRO A 36 -17.55 -8.63 -10.82
CA PRO A 36 -16.29 -9.05 -10.22
C PRO A 36 -16.24 -8.77 -8.70
N ALA A 37 -16.96 -7.75 -8.20
CA ALA A 37 -17.14 -7.52 -6.77
C ALA A 37 -17.92 -8.67 -6.11
N ARG A 38 -18.98 -9.14 -6.75
CA ARG A 38 -19.80 -10.25 -6.27
C ARG A 38 -19.06 -11.59 -6.35
N ALA A 39 -18.19 -11.78 -7.35
CA ALA A 39 -17.33 -12.95 -7.45
C ALA A 39 -16.26 -12.97 -6.36
N ALA A 40 -15.68 -11.82 -6.01
CA ALA A 40 -14.71 -11.70 -4.92
C ALA A 40 -15.36 -11.92 -3.54
N ASP A 41 -16.56 -11.39 -3.32
CA ASP A 41 -17.32 -11.64 -2.09
C ASP A 41 -17.80 -13.08 -2.00
N ALA A 42 -18.20 -13.69 -3.12
CA ALA A 42 -18.57 -15.12 -3.19
C ALA A 42 -17.36 -16.03 -2.97
N ALA A 43 -16.17 -15.66 -3.48
CA ALA A 43 -14.94 -16.39 -3.20
C ALA A 43 -14.56 -16.30 -1.71
N ALA A 44 -14.75 -15.15 -1.08
CA ALA A 44 -14.57 -14.98 0.36
C ALA A 44 -15.58 -15.80 1.19
N GLN A 45 -16.78 -16.05 0.66
CA GLN A 45 -17.83 -16.85 1.33
C GLN A 45 -17.74 -18.36 1.03
N GLN A 46 -17.06 -18.79 -0.04
CA GLN A 46 -16.94 -20.21 -0.45
C GLN A 46 -15.75 -20.96 0.16
N ILE A 47 -15.08 -20.40 1.18
CA ILE A 47 -14.01 -21.09 1.92
C ILE A 47 -14.64 -22.14 2.85
N GLY A 48 -15.30 -23.13 2.25
CA GLY A 48 -15.75 -24.33 2.94
C GLY A 48 -14.66 -25.40 2.89
N ALA A 49 -14.00 -25.65 4.03
CA ALA A 49 -13.05 -26.70 4.36
C ALA A 49 -11.60 -26.22 4.66
N ALA A 50 -11.11 -25.09 4.15
CA ALA A 50 -9.85 -24.50 4.62
C ALA A 50 -10.09 -23.75 5.94
N ALA A 51 -9.29 -24.01 6.97
CA ALA A 51 -9.38 -23.26 8.22
C ALA A 51 -8.88 -21.84 7.98
N TRP A 52 -9.67 -20.86 8.42
CA TRP A 52 -9.23 -19.46 8.44
C TRP A 52 -8.31 -19.24 9.67
N GLU A 53 -7.14 -18.65 9.43
CA GLU A 53 -6.14 -18.36 10.46
C GLU A 53 -5.97 -16.85 10.57
N THR A 54 -6.23 -16.30 11.77
CA THR A 54 -5.97 -14.90 12.10
C THR A 54 -4.55 -14.75 12.59
N LEU A 55 -3.77 -13.89 11.96
CA LEU A 55 -2.38 -13.59 12.32
C LEU A 55 -2.24 -12.30 13.11
N ILE A 56 -3.06 -11.29 12.82
CA ILE A 56 -3.21 -10.03 13.53
C ILE A 56 -4.71 -9.78 13.67
N ASP A 57 -5.21 -9.64 14.88
CA ASP A 57 -6.65 -9.69 15.19
C ASP A 57 -7.36 -8.34 15.28
N GLY A 58 -6.66 -7.25 14.97
CA GLY A 58 -7.19 -5.89 15.08
C GLY A 58 -6.85 -5.19 16.41
N ASN A 59 -6.32 -5.88 17.39
CA ASN A 59 -6.05 -5.35 18.75
C ASN A 59 -4.57 -4.97 18.97
N SER A 60 -3.73 -4.99 17.95
CA SER A 60 -2.28 -4.70 18.03
C SER A 60 -1.94 -3.42 18.79
N PHE A 61 -2.83 -2.43 18.76
CA PHE A 61 -2.58 -1.10 19.30
C PHE A 61 -3.30 -0.84 20.63
N ALA A 62 -3.89 -1.88 21.23
CA ALA A 62 -4.56 -1.78 22.53
C ALA A 62 -3.59 -1.43 23.67
N SER A 63 -2.33 -1.83 23.57
CA SER A 63 -1.25 -1.50 24.50
C SER A 63 0.11 -1.56 23.82
N ARG A 64 1.14 -1.00 24.45
CA ARG A 64 2.52 -1.12 23.95
C ARG A 64 2.99 -2.58 23.89
N ALA A 65 2.63 -3.39 24.90
CA ALA A 65 2.94 -4.82 24.88
C ALA A 65 2.28 -5.55 23.70
N ALA A 66 1.03 -5.20 23.37
CA ALA A 66 0.34 -5.73 22.19
C ALA A 66 1.02 -5.27 20.88
N LEU A 67 1.36 -3.98 20.78
CA LEU A 67 2.13 -3.47 19.65
C LEU A 67 3.44 -4.25 19.48
N GLU A 68 4.24 -4.36 20.53
CA GLU A 68 5.55 -5.00 20.48
C GLU A 68 5.49 -6.53 20.34
N SER A 69 4.35 -7.17 20.63
CA SER A 69 4.19 -8.60 20.34
C SER A 69 4.03 -8.89 18.84
N GLU A 70 3.44 -7.98 18.08
CA GLU A 70 3.06 -8.20 16.69
C GLU A 70 3.86 -7.34 15.69
N TRP A 71 4.44 -6.22 16.16
CA TRP A 71 5.14 -5.26 15.30
C TRP A 71 6.55 -4.98 15.79
N ASN A 72 7.43 -4.66 14.85
CA ASN A 72 8.73 -4.06 15.06
C ASN A 72 8.67 -2.58 14.69
N TYR A 73 9.56 -1.79 15.29
CA TYR A 73 9.77 -0.40 14.92
C TYR A 73 10.64 -0.28 13.68
N LEU A 74 10.53 0.87 12.99
CA LEU A 74 11.24 1.23 11.75
C LEU A 74 10.78 0.41 10.54
N TYR A 75 11.44 0.62 9.42
CA TYR A 75 11.35 -0.28 8.26
C TYR A 75 12.16 -1.57 8.53
N PRO A 76 11.88 -2.67 7.83
CA PRO A 76 12.71 -3.89 7.94
C PRO A 76 14.20 -3.66 7.62
N TRP A 77 14.52 -2.62 6.87
CA TRP A 77 15.88 -2.25 6.45
C TRP A 77 16.46 -1.03 7.18
N GLY A 78 15.84 -0.54 8.23
CA GLY A 78 16.33 0.53 9.09
C GLY A 78 15.50 1.81 9.07
N SER A 79 16.13 2.96 9.34
CA SER A 79 15.45 4.23 9.56
C SER A 79 15.14 5.02 8.30
N ASP A 80 15.84 4.77 7.20
CA ASP A 80 15.78 5.61 6.01
C ASP A 80 15.07 4.88 4.85
N HIS A 81 14.41 5.67 4.01
CA HIS A 81 13.79 5.21 2.76
C HIS A 81 13.88 6.35 1.72
N ASN A 82 13.04 6.29 0.68
CA ASN A 82 13.04 7.12 -0.52
C ASN A 82 12.46 8.55 -0.37
N GLY A 83 12.12 8.98 0.82
CA GLY A 83 11.67 10.36 1.12
C GLY A 83 12.64 11.12 2.00
N THR A 84 12.19 12.24 2.56
CA THR A 84 12.99 13.15 3.40
C THR A 84 12.77 12.94 4.89
N ALA A 85 12.03 11.91 5.31
CA ALA A 85 11.83 11.59 6.72
C ALA A 85 12.72 10.42 7.14
N ARG A 86 13.44 10.60 8.26
CA ARG A 86 14.13 9.55 8.99
C ARG A 86 13.24 9.02 10.10
N MET A 87 13.13 7.71 10.23
CA MET A 87 12.27 7.07 11.22
C MET A 87 12.98 6.98 12.57
N TYR A 88 12.27 7.37 13.63
CA TYR A 88 12.77 7.41 15.03
C TYR A 88 11.97 6.49 15.97
N ALA A 89 11.00 5.75 15.45
CA ALA A 89 10.18 4.84 16.26
C ALA A 89 11.04 3.85 17.05
N SER A 90 10.74 3.70 18.34
CA SER A 90 11.36 2.72 19.23
C SER A 90 10.44 2.44 20.43
N SER A 91 10.81 1.45 21.27
CA SER A 91 10.09 1.15 22.51
C SER A 91 10.09 2.29 23.54
N THR A 92 11.03 3.22 23.42
CA THR A 92 11.17 4.40 24.30
C THR A 92 10.76 5.71 23.64
N ASP A 93 10.50 5.70 22.32
CA ASP A 93 10.00 6.88 21.60
C ASP A 93 8.50 7.05 21.87
N ASN A 94 8.13 8.16 22.49
CA ASN A 94 6.74 8.56 22.72
C ASN A 94 6.39 9.83 21.92
N ASN A 95 7.23 10.25 20.98
CA ASN A 95 7.07 11.46 20.18
C ASN A 95 6.63 11.17 18.77
N HIS A 96 7.30 10.24 18.08
CA HIS A 96 7.03 9.94 16.66
C HIS A 96 6.17 8.70 16.48
N CYS A 97 6.24 7.73 17.43
CA CYS A 97 5.44 6.51 17.42
C CYS A 97 4.84 6.27 18.81
N TYR A 98 3.54 6.50 18.98
CA TYR A 98 2.89 6.35 20.26
C TYR A 98 1.44 5.88 20.13
N LEU A 99 0.92 5.33 21.22
CA LEU A 99 -0.46 4.90 21.32
C LEU A 99 -1.29 5.97 22.02
N SER A 100 -2.47 6.27 21.48
CA SER A 100 -3.49 7.04 22.18
C SER A 100 -4.60 6.12 22.68
N PRO A 101 -5.47 6.59 23.64
CA PRO A 101 -6.60 5.81 24.11
C PRO A 101 -7.44 5.23 22.97
N ALA A 102 -8.15 4.14 23.25
CA ALA A 102 -8.96 3.39 22.28
C ALA A 102 -8.16 2.64 21.18
N GLY A 103 -6.91 2.26 21.46
CA GLY A 103 -6.16 1.38 20.56
C GLY A 103 -5.76 2.04 19.24
N VAL A 104 -5.30 3.28 19.29
CA VAL A 104 -4.88 4.03 18.10
C VAL A 104 -3.37 4.20 18.09
N LEU A 105 -2.72 3.69 17.05
CA LEU A 105 -1.33 3.99 16.71
C LEU A 105 -1.27 5.38 16.07
N ASN A 106 -0.36 6.23 16.56
CA ASN A 106 -0.05 7.53 15.98
C ASN A 106 1.39 7.51 15.47
N LEU A 107 1.57 7.78 14.19
CA LEU A 107 2.83 8.11 13.58
C LEU A 107 2.86 9.62 13.34
N LYS A 108 3.88 10.30 13.87
CA LYS A 108 4.01 11.75 13.79
C LYS A 108 5.30 12.12 13.06
N ALA A 109 5.18 12.95 12.03
CA ALA A 109 6.32 13.58 11.39
C ALA A 109 6.49 15.01 11.90
N THR A 110 7.69 15.35 12.35
CA THR A 110 8.08 16.69 12.82
C THR A 110 9.19 17.22 11.94
N ARG A 111 9.03 18.46 11.41
CA ARG A 111 10.06 19.09 10.60
C ARG A 111 11.25 19.48 11.44
N ILE A 112 12.48 19.13 10.99
CA ILE A 112 13.72 19.55 11.62
C ILE A 112 14.22 20.88 11.00
N THR A 113 14.99 21.64 11.76
CA THR A 113 15.52 22.95 11.36
C THR A 113 17.03 22.95 11.15
N TRP A 114 17.68 21.83 11.39
CA TRP A 114 19.13 21.63 11.21
C TRP A 114 19.42 20.69 10.04
N ASN A 115 20.65 20.71 9.58
CA ASN A 115 21.12 19.76 8.57
C ASN A 115 21.53 18.45 9.25
N GLU A 116 20.79 17.38 8.98
CA GLU A 116 21.08 16.01 9.47
C GLU A 116 21.75 15.12 8.41
N GLY A 117 22.08 15.69 7.27
CA GLY A 117 22.57 14.94 6.13
C GLY A 117 21.45 14.33 5.28
N ASN A 118 21.77 13.29 4.53
CA ASN A 118 20.86 12.68 3.56
C ASN A 118 20.38 11.30 4.03
N SER A 119 19.25 10.86 3.46
CA SER A 119 18.82 9.47 3.50
C SER A 119 19.93 8.55 2.98
N SER A 120 20.10 7.40 3.63
CA SER A 120 21.04 6.35 3.20
C SER A 120 20.48 5.51 2.03
N LYS A 121 19.28 5.82 1.56
CA LYS A 121 18.55 5.11 0.49
C LYS A 121 18.32 6.03 -0.71
N ASP A 122 18.37 5.42 -1.91
CA ASP A 122 18.02 6.08 -3.16
C ASP A 122 16.61 6.72 -3.04
N PRO A 123 16.50 7.99 -3.48
CA PRO A 123 17.40 8.88 -4.20
C PRO A 123 18.29 9.77 -3.31
N TYR A 124 18.61 9.35 -2.07
CA TYR A 124 19.53 10.01 -1.13
C TYR A 124 19.12 11.45 -0.79
N LEU A 125 17.83 11.69 -0.62
CA LEU A 125 17.28 13.01 -0.34
C LEU A 125 17.77 13.56 1.02
N PRO A 126 17.93 14.88 1.17
CA PRO A 126 18.19 15.51 2.46
C PRO A 126 17.12 15.16 3.49
N ILE A 127 17.49 14.93 4.73
CA ILE A 127 16.55 14.68 5.81
C ILE A 127 15.98 16.02 6.28
N HIS A 128 14.64 16.14 6.19
CA HIS A 128 13.88 17.32 6.60
C HIS A 128 12.93 17.03 7.76
N TYR A 129 12.67 15.74 8.06
CA TYR A 129 11.72 15.34 9.10
C TYR A 129 12.25 14.15 9.91
N HIS A 130 11.89 14.13 11.19
CA HIS A 130 11.84 12.90 11.97
C HIS A 130 10.41 12.38 11.93
N SER A 131 10.24 11.07 11.75
CA SER A 131 8.93 10.45 11.63
C SER A 131 8.95 9.02 12.18
N ALA A 132 7.96 8.19 11.81
CA ALA A 132 7.88 6.82 12.28
C ALA A 132 7.42 5.86 11.19
N ALA A 133 7.87 4.61 11.34
CA ALA A 133 7.39 3.44 10.65
C ALA A 133 7.31 2.27 11.64
N VAL A 134 6.39 1.34 11.39
CA VAL A 134 6.33 0.03 12.03
C VAL A 134 6.15 -1.03 10.95
N HIS A 135 6.67 -2.23 11.18
CA HIS A 135 6.42 -3.37 10.30
C HIS A 135 6.00 -4.60 11.11
N ALA A 136 5.08 -5.39 10.55
CA ALA A 136 4.59 -6.58 11.23
C ALA A 136 5.68 -7.64 11.35
N LYS A 137 5.68 -8.39 12.46
CA LYS A 137 6.53 -9.58 12.64
C LYS A 137 6.06 -10.73 11.77
N ASN A 138 4.74 -10.84 11.58
CA ASN A 138 4.16 -11.76 10.62
C ASN A 138 4.36 -11.22 9.20
N GLN A 139 4.70 -12.11 8.28
CA GLN A 139 4.90 -11.81 6.87
C GLN A 139 3.87 -12.51 6.01
N VAL A 140 3.54 -11.93 4.88
CA VAL A 140 2.67 -12.55 3.87
C VAL A 140 3.49 -13.55 3.06
N LEU A 141 2.94 -14.75 2.88
CA LEU A 141 3.49 -15.77 1.99
C LEU A 141 2.34 -16.49 1.30
N VAL A 142 2.04 -16.11 0.07
CA VAL A 142 1.05 -16.83 -0.74
C VAL A 142 1.66 -18.13 -1.25
N SER A 143 0.95 -19.22 -1.04
CA SER A 143 1.38 -20.57 -1.41
C SER A 143 0.18 -21.49 -1.59
N ASP A 144 0.38 -22.77 -1.96
CA ASP A 144 -0.69 -23.76 -1.99
C ASP A 144 -1.32 -23.99 -0.61
N ARG A 145 -0.50 -23.92 0.43
CA ARG A 145 -0.97 -24.00 1.81
C ARG A 145 -1.75 -22.77 2.24
N TYR A 146 -1.35 -21.57 1.81
CA TYR A 146 -1.93 -20.29 2.19
C TYR A 146 -2.36 -19.50 0.95
N PRO A 147 -3.40 -19.99 0.22
CA PRO A 147 -3.74 -19.40 -1.08
C PRO A 147 -4.47 -18.06 -1.01
N ASN A 148 -5.16 -17.77 0.11
CA ASN A 148 -5.92 -16.53 0.26
C ASN A 148 -5.48 -15.75 1.48
N TRP A 149 -5.43 -14.42 1.33
CA TRP A 149 -5.03 -13.48 2.36
C TRP A 149 -5.96 -12.28 2.40
N GLU A 150 -6.32 -11.84 3.60
CA GLU A 150 -6.96 -10.57 3.87
C GLU A 150 -6.03 -9.69 4.68
N ILE A 151 -5.82 -8.46 4.23
CA ILE A 151 -5.04 -7.44 4.95
C ILE A 151 -5.86 -6.17 4.94
N ARG A 152 -6.19 -5.62 6.11
CA ARG A 152 -7.00 -4.42 6.23
C ARG A 152 -6.66 -3.63 7.47
N GLY A 153 -7.10 -2.37 7.51
CA GLY A 153 -7.00 -1.51 8.68
C GLY A 153 -7.77 -0.23 8.46
N GLU A 154 -8.04 0.46 9.55
CA GLU A 154 -8.66 1.78 9.52
C GLU A 154 -7.60 2.86 9.75
N PHE A 155 -7.65 3.91 8.92
CA PHE A 155 -6.65 4.97 8.94
C PHE A 155 -7.26 6.36 8.84
N GLN A 156 -6.62 7.33 9.54
CA GLN A 156 -6.73 8.77 9.28
C GLN A 156 -5.41 9.21 8.63
N ALA A 157 -5.42 9.44 7.33
CA ALA A 157 -4.21 9.68 6.56
C ALA A 157 -4.05 11.17 6.19
N PRO A 158 -2.88 11.78 6.41
CA PRO A 158 -2.59 13.09 5.86
C PRO A 158 -2.46 12.99 4.34
N SER A 159 -3.00 13.99 3.62
CA SER A 159 -2.97 14.01 2.15
C SER A 159 -2.49 15.34 1.57
N ALA A 160 -2.02 16.25 2.43
CA ALA A 160 -1.43 17.51 1.98
C ALA A 160 -0.14 17.28 1.18
N ARG A 161 0.19 18.21 0.27
CA ARG A 161 1.45 18.16 -0.46
C ARG A 161 2.63 17.95 0.49
N GLY A 162 3.53 17.03 0.14
CA GLY A 162 4.69 16.67 0.93
C GLY A 162 4.41 15.71 2.08
N THR A 163 3.19 15.20 2.24
CA THR A 163 2.89 14.08 3.15
C THR A 163 2.80 12.78 2.35
N TRP A 164 3.41 11.71 2.84
CA TRP A 164 3.50 10.43 2.14
C TRP A 164 3.25 9.25 3.09
N PRO A 165 2.03 9.13 3.61
CA PRO A 165 1.62 7.98 4.41
C PRO A 165 1.44 6.76 3.53
N ALA A 166 1.80 5.58 4.05
CA ALA A 166 1.55 4.31 3.38
C ALA A 166 1.17 3.19 4.35
N PHE A 167 0.32 2.27 3.87
CA PHE A 167 0.08 0.94 4.39
C PHE A 167 0.21 -0.03 3.22
N TRP A 168 1.21 -0.89 3.25
CA TRP A 168 1.67 -1.62 2.08
C TRP A 168 2.37 -2.92 2.43
N ILE A 169 2.56 -3.77 1.40
CA ILE A 169 3.35 -4.99 1.47
C ILE A 169 4.46 -4.96 0.42
N THR A 170 5.65 -5.44 0.79
CA THR A 170 6.80 -5.49 -0.11
C THR A 170 7.69 -6.69 0.17
N GLY A 171 8.35 -7.20 -0.85
CA GLY A 171 9.21 -8.37 -0.73
C GLY A 171 10.28 -8.24 0.35
N ALA A 172 10.39 -9.25 1.20
CA ALA A 172 11.33 -9.26 2.31
C ALA A 172 12.78 -9.48 1.85
N ASN A 173 12.98 -10.27 0.79
CA ASN A 173 14.29 -10.67 0.29
C ASN A 173 14.53 -10.26 -1.17
N SER A 174 13.58 -9.60 -1.78
CA SER A 174 13.66 -9.13 -3.17
C SER A 174 12.70 -7.98 -3.41
N TRP A 175 12.95 -7.15 -4.40
CA TRP A 175 12.01 -6.21 -4.97
C TRP A 175 12.02 -6.38 -6.50
N PRO A 176 10.90 -6.60 -7.17
CA PRO A 176 9.55 -6.81 -6.64
C PRO A 176 9.45 -8.11 -5.79
N PRO A 177 8.29 -8.38 -5.11
CA PRO A 177 6.95 -7.80 -5.28
C PRO A 177 6.65 -6.62 -4.37
N GLU A 178 5.62 -5.81 -4.74
CA GLU A 178 5.06 -4.75 -3.89
C GLU A 178 3.57 -4.55 -4.17
N SER A 179 2.78 -4.24 -3.13
CA SER A 179 1.41 -3.76 -3.29
C SER A 179 1.07 -2.74 -2.20
N ASP A 180 0.58 -1.55 -2.63
CA ASP A 180 0.16 -0.47 -1.76
C ASP A 180 -1.35 -0.54 -1.54
N ILE A 181 -1.75 -0.66 -0.26
CA ILE A 181 -3.14 -0.75 0.18
C ILE A 181 -3.68 0.65 0.46
N LEU A 182 -2.85 1.49 1.06
CA LEU A 182 -3.05 2.92 1.23
C LEU A 182 -1.76 3.62 0.86
N GLU A 183 -1.85 4.59 -0.04
CA GLU A 183 -0.75 5.50 -0.34
C GLU A 183 -1.30 6.86 -0.81
N TYR A 184 -0.91 7.94 -0.16
CA TYR A 184 -1.20 9.30 -0.61
C TYR A 184 0.09 10.02 -1.01
N LYS A 185 0.04 10.69 -2.17
CA LYS A 185 1.17 11.40 -2.77
C LYS A 185 0.89 12.90 -2.89
N GLY A 186 0.49 13.53 -1.78
CA GLY A 186 0.30 14.98 -1.70
C GLY A 186 -1.02 15.51 -2.28
N ASP A 187 -2.00 14.65 -2.50
CA ASP A 187 -3.39 14.99 -2.85
C ASP A 187 -4.38 13.99 -2.23
N ASN A 188 -5.68 14.17 -2.44
CA ASN A 188 -6.73 13.34 -1.83
C ASN A 188 -7.04 12.04 -2.60
N ARG A 189 -6.15 11.58 -3.47
CA ARG A 189 -6.32 10.30 -4.18
C ARG A 189 -5.50 9.22 -3.49
N ASN A 190 -6.16 8.14 -3.09
CA ASN A 190 -5.46 6.92 -2.69
C ASN A 190 -4.94 6.20 -3.93
N TRP A 191 -3.67 5.81 -3.89
CA TRP A 191 -3.01 5.01 -4.89
C TRP A 191 -3.02 3.55 -4.43
N PHE A 192 -3.91 2.75 -4.98
CA PHE A 192 -3.77 1.31 -4.91
C PHE A 192 -2.80 0.90 -6.00
N ASN A 193 -1.66 0.34 -5.63
CA ASN A 193 -0.61 -0.01 -6.58
C ASN A 193 -0.24 -1.48 -6.45
N THR A 194 0.24 -2.05 -7.55
CA THR A 194 0.98 -3.33 -7.58
C THR A 194 2.20 -3.13 -8.46
N TYR A 195 3.35 -3.63 -7.99
CA TYR A 195 4.58 -3.68 -8.76
C TYR A 195 5.12 -5.12 -8.81
N ASP A 196 5.24 -5.64 -10.03
CA ASP A 196 5.77 -6.98 -10.33
C ASP A 196 6.88 -6.97 -11.39
N GLY A 197 7.37 -5.76 -11.70
CA GLY A 197 8.29 -5.40 -12.79
C GLY A 197 7.74 -4.26 -13.63
N ALA A 198 6.43 -3.99 -13.51
CA ALA A 198 5.75 -2.82 -14.03
C ALA A 198 4.71 -2.35 -13.02
N TRP A 199 4.40 -1.04 -13.01
CA TRP A 199 3.36 -0.49 -12.14
C TRP A 199 1.97 -0.69 -12.73
N GLU A 200 1.07 -1.28 -11.95
CA GLU A 200 -0.37 -1.22 -12.15
C GLU A 200 -0.97 -0.35 -11.05
N ASN A 201 -1.80 0.65 -11.40
CA ASN A 201 -2.30 1.65 -10.47
C ASN A 201 -3.82 1.83 -10.60
N THR A 202 -4.53 1.86 -9.47
CA THR A 202 -5.93 2.29 -9.37
C THR A 202 -6.01 3.49 -8.44
N LEU A 203 -6.35 4.66 -8.99
CA LEU A 203 -6.44 5.91 -8.23
C LEU A 203 -7.89 6.16 -7.83
N VAL A 204 -8.12 6.36 -6.53
CA VAL A 204 -9.45 6.61 -5.96
C VAL A 204 -9.45 7.91 -5.19
N ALA A 205 -10.28 8.86 -5.60
CA ALA A 205 -10.50 10.08 -4.82
C ALA A 205 -11.23 9.75 -3.52
N VAL A 206 -10.66 10.19 -2.39
CA VAL A 206 -11.21 9.97 -1.05
C VAL A 206 -11.70 11.28 -0.49
N SER A 207 -12.96 11.33 -0.07
CA SER A 207 -13.50 12.49 0.64
C SER A 207 -12.94 12.49 2.06
N SER A 208 -12.22 13.55 2.44
CA SER A 208 -11.66 13.72 3.78
C SER A 208 -10.74 12.56 4.24
N PRO A 209 -9.58 12.32 3.59
CA PRO A 209 -8.65 11.26 4.00
C PRO A 209 -8.23 11.31 5.47
N GLY A 210 -8.29 12.49 6.11
CA GLY A 210 -8.07 12.69 7.54
C GLY A 210 -9.18 12.17 8.46
N SER A 211 -10.31 11.69 7.93
CA SER A 211 -11.31 10.92 8.66
C SER A 211 -10.95 9.43 8.66
N TRP A 212 -11.60 8.62 9.51
CA TRP A 212 -11.39 7.18 9.51
C TRP A 212 -11.99 6.56 8.26
N HIS A 213 -11.16 5.81 7.51
CA HIS A 213 -11.54 4.98 6.37
C HIS A 213 -10.90 3.60 6.51
N GLU A 214 -11.61 2.54 6.11
CA GLU A 214 -11.06 1.20 6.00
C GLU A 214 -10.42 1.01 4.61
N TYR A 215 -9.17 0.57 4.59
CA TYR A 215 -8.43 0.13 3.41
C TYR A 215 -8.17 -1.35 3.53
N ARG A 216 -8.49 -2.09 2.45
CA ARG A 216 -8.42 -3.56 2.46
C ARG A 216 -7.93 -4.08 1.13
N ILE A 217 -7.12 -5.14 1.19
CA ILE A 217 -6.90 -6.04 0.07
C ILE A 217 -7.39 -7.44 0.41
N TRP A 218 -7.87 -8.10 -0.63
CA TRP A 218 -8.06 -9.54 -0.67
C TRP A 218 -7.18 -10.09 -1.77
N MET A 219 -6.27 -11.00 -1.42
CA MET A 219 -5.30 -11.58 -2.34
C MET A 219 -5.55 -13.09 -2.46
N THR A 220 -5.63 -13.58 -3.69
CA THR A 220 -5.89 -14.98 -4.00
C THR A 220 -4.83 -15.51 -4.97
N LYS A 221 -4.27 -16.67 -4.66
CA LYS A 221 -3.42 -17.43 -5.61
C LYS A 221 -4.23 -17.84 -6.83
N THR A 222 -3.78 -17.48 -8.02
CA THR A 222 -4.48 -17.78 -9.29
C THR A 222 -3.73 -18.75 -10.18
N SER A 223 -2.41 -18.87 -10.00
CA SER A 223 -1.56 -19.78 -10.76
C SER A 223 -0.42 -20.33 -9.89
N GLY A 224 0.52 -21.07 -10.47
CA GLY A 224 1.75 -21.51 -9.80
C GLY A 224 2.62 -20.35 -9.32
N THR A 225 2.52 -19.18 -9.94
CA THR A 225 3.37 -18.00 -9.72
C THR A 225 2.61 -16.74 -9.32
N ASP A 226 1.33 -16.61 -9.69
CA ASP A 226 0.63 -15.34 -9.70
C ASP A 226 -0.52 -15.28 -8.70
N VAL A 227 -0.86 -14.05 -8.33
CA VAL A 227 -1.99 -13.73 -7.46
C VAL A 227 -2.92 -12.73 -8.13
N GLN A 228 -4.21 -12.76 -7.75
CA GLN A 228 -5.14 -11.65 -7.98
C GLN A 228 -5.28 -10.88 -6.68
N ILE A 229 -5.15 -9.55 -6.75
CA ILE A 229 -5.27 -8.64 -5.61
C ILE A 229 -6.48 -7.75 -5.84
N HIS A 230 -7.50 -7.87 -4.99
CA HIS A 230 -8.68 -7.01 -4.99
C HIS A 230 -8.53 -5.92 -3.95
N TYR A 231 -8.84 -4.68 -4.31
CA TYR A 231 -8.72 -3.49 -3.47
C TYR A 231 -10.10 -2.97 -3.07
N TYR A 232 -10.22 -2.60 -1.80
CA TYR A 232 -11.46 -2.09 -1.22
C TYR A 232 -11.19 -0.83 -0.39
N LEU A 233 -12.14 0.09 -0.41
CA LEU A 233 -12.19 1.27 0.43
C LEU A 233 -13.60 1.37 1.05
N ASP A 234 -13.69 1.41 2.37
CA ASP A 234 -14.95 1.44 3.13
C ASP A 234 -15.91 0.32 2.71
N GLY A 235 -15.38 -0.89 2.56
CA GLY A 235 -16.11 -2.07 2.11
C GLY A 235 -16.44 -2.10 0.61
N ALA A 236 -16.30 -0.99 -0.12
CA ALA A 236 -16.59 -0.93 -1.55
C ALA A 236 -15.39 -1.34 -2.39
N TRP A 237 -15.57 -2.28 -3.31
CA TRP A 237 -14.57 -2.69 -4.29
C TRP A 237 -14.14 -1.52 -5.20
N LYS A 238 -12.84 -1.37 -5.43
CA LYS A 238 -12.25 -0.27 -6.23
C LYS A 238 -11.51 -0.74 -7.46
N GLY A 239 -11.00 -1.94 -7.47
CA GLY A 239 -10.25 -2.50 -8.59
C GLY A 239 -9.58 -3.81 -8.22
N ALA A 240 -8.96 -4.43 -9.21
CA ALA A 240 -8.16 -5.63 -9.01
C ALA A 240 -6.92 -5.58 -9.91
N HIS A 241 -5.78 -6.01 -9.37
CA HIS A 241 -4.51 -6.11 -10.08
C HIS A 241 -4.03 -7.56 -10.12
N THR A 242 -3.21 -7.88 -11.11
CA THR A 242 -2.48 -9.15 -11.13
C THR A 242 -1.07 -8.92 -10.55
N GLY A 243 -0.70 -9.69 -9.54
CA GLY A 243 0.67 -9.73 -9.03
C GLY A 243 1.41 -10.92 -9.62
N SER A 244 2.20 -10.71 -10.68
CA SER A 244 2.99 -11.76 -11.30
C SER A 244 4.18 -12.14 -10.42
N ASN A 245 4.43 -13.43 -10.28
CA ASN A 245 5.53 -13.97 -9.46
C ASN A 245 5.49 -13.59 -7.95
N PHE A 246 4.30 -13.35 -7.40
CA PHE A 246 4.11 -13.11 -5.96
C PHE A 246 4.10 -14.42 -5.15
N VAL A 247 3.65 -15.53 -5.73
CA VAL A 247 3.59 -16.84 -5.05
C VAL A 247 4.99 -17.29 -4.64
N GLY A 248 5.12 -17.74 -3.39
CA GLY A 248 6.40 -18.16 -2.81
C GLY A 248 7.31 -17.02 -2.36
N LYS A 249 6.93 -15.76 -2.60
CA LYS A 249 7.66 -14.59 -2.10
C LYS A 249 7.15 -14.19 -0.73
N THR A 250 8.06 -14.10 0.22
CA THR A 250 7.75 -13.54 1.56
C THR A 250 7.71 -12.03 1.46
N MET A 251 6.64 -11.41 2.00
CA MET A 251 6.47 -9.95 1.96
C MET A 251 6.27 -9.38 3.37
N ASN A 252 6.92 -8.27 3.65
CA ASN A 252 6.73 -7.48 4.87
C ASN A 252 5.41 -6.69 4.77
N ILE A 253 4.76 -6.43 5.90
CA ILE A 253 3.61 -5.54 6.03
C ILE A 253 4.09 -4.30 6.76
N ILE A 254 3.91 -3.11 6.20
CA ILE A 254 4.51 -1.86 6.70
C ILE A 254 3.45 -0.77 6.82
N ILE A 255 3.51 0.00 7.90
CA ILE A 255 2.77 1.26 8.11
C ILE A 255 3.81 2.34 8.36
N ASN A 256 3.84 3.39 7.54
CA ASN A 256 4.80 4.47 7.70
C ASN A 256 4.24 5.84 7.32
N LEU A 257 4.80 6.87 7.92
CA LEU A 257 4.60 8.26 7.49
C LEU A 257 5.92 8.77 6.91
N GLN A 258 6.10 8.63 5.60
CA GLN A 258 7.19 9.27 4.87
C GLN A 258 6.79 10.70 4.49
N MET A 259 7.76 11.52 4.14
CA MET A 259 7.55 12.93 3.78
C MET A 259 8.25 13.25 2.48
N GLU A 260 7.69 14.20 1.75
CA GLU A 260 8.22 14.72 0.48
C GLU A 260 8.45 13.59 -0.55
N GLY A 261 9.59 13.55 -1.24
CA GLY A 261 9.80 12.53 -2.28
C GLY A 261 8.73 12.59 -3.37
N ALA A 262 8.06 11.47 -3.63
CA ALA A 262 7.00 11.37 -4.65
C ALA A 262 5.76 12.24 -4.34
N SER A 263 5.55 12.66 -3.09
CA SER A 263 4.44 13.56 -2.71
C SER A 263 4.77 15.05 -2.85
N GLY A 264 5.96 15.38 -3.36
CA GLY A 264 6.44 16.74 -3.61
C GLY A 264 7.11 17.39 -2.39
N SER A 265 7.73 18.55 -2.60
CA SER A 265 8.39 19.39 -1.61
C SER A 265 7.95 20.85 -1.80
N SER A 266 7.97 21.75 -0.81
CA SER A 266 8.23 21.46 0.58
C SER A 266 6.96 20.97 1.26
N GLY A 267 7.11 19.97 2.15
CA GLY A 267 6.03 19.49 2.98
C GLY A 267 5.64 20.46 4.11
N PRO A 268 4.66 20.11 4.96
CA PRO A 268 4.16 20.94 6.04
C PRO A 268 5.25 21.36 7.01
N ALA A 269 5.20 22.62 7.47
CA ALA A 269 6.15 23.15 8.46
C ALA A 269 5.81 22.65 9.89
N GLY A 270 4.53 22.38 10.16
CA GLY A 270 4.05 21.85 11.44
C GLY A 270 4.04 20.33 11.48
N ASP A 271 3.72 19.79 12.66
CA ASP A 271 3.58 18.36 12.88
C ASP A 271 2.49 17.78 11.97
N THR A 272 2.79 16.61 11.43
CA THR A 272 1.89 15.83 10.58
C THR A 272 1.59 14.51 11.27
N TYR A 273 0.33 14.08 11.26
CA TYR A 273 -0.13 12.87 11.94
C TYR A 273 -0.74 11.88 10.95
N TYR A 274 -0.35 10.63 11.08
CA TYR A 274 -0.97 9.47 10.45
C TYR A 274 -1.39 8.49 11.54
N LYS A 275 -2.66 8.09 11.52
CA LYS A 275 -3.22 7.25 12.59
C LYS A 275 -3.75 5.95 12.01
N ALA A 276 -3.56 4.86 12.77
CA ALA A 276 -4.03 3.53 12.43
C ALA A 276 -4.73 2.86 13.61
N ARG A 277 -5.75 2.06 13.33
CA ARG A 277 -6.41 1.16 14.29
C ARG A 277 -7.02 -0.03 13.55
N ASN A 278 -7.45 -1.05 14.30
CA ASN A 278 -8.17 -2.21 13.75
C ASN A 278 -7.42 -2.89 12.59
N VAL A 279 -6.07 -2.88 12.63
CA VAL A 279 -5.26 -3.53 11.61
C VAL A 279 -5.38 -5.04 11.77
N TYR A 280 -5.85 -5.69 10.73
CA TYR A 280 -6.16 -7.11 10.70
C TYR A 280 -5.41 -7.81 9.57
N VAL A 281 -4.90 -9.00 9.85
CA VAL A 281 -4.29 -9.89 8.86
C VAL A 281 -4.78 -11.30 9.09
N GLY A 282 -5.34 -11.91 8.06
CA GLY A 282 -5.77 -13.30 8.08
C GLY A 282 -5.48 -14.01 6.76
N ARG A 283 -5.51 -15.34 6.81
CA ARG A 283 -5.26 -16.20 5.64
C ARG A 283 -6.02 -17.51 5.72
N THR A 284 -6.25 -18.18 4.58
CA THR A 284 -6.64 -19.59 4.59
C THR A 284 -5.43 -20.47 4.88
N ASN A 285 -5.66 -21.58 5.57
CA ASN A 285 -4.69 -22.64 5.81
C ASN A 285 -5.29 -23.98 5.33
N ASN A 286 -4.74 -24.53 4.26
CA ASN A 286 -5.19 -25.76 3.61
C ASN A 286 -4.59 -27.05 4.25
N GLY A 287 -3.78 -26.89 5.31
CA GLY A 287 -3.13 -28.02 5.98
C GLY A 287 -1.73 -28.32 5.49
#